data_cce32ce38429838814f94a9804255a7c
#
_entry.id   cce32ce38429838814f94a9804255a7c
#
_cell.length_a   1.000
_cell.length_b   1.000
_cell.length_c   1.000
_cell.angle_alpha   90.00
_cell.angle_beta   90.00
_cell.angle_gamma   90.00
#
_symmetry.space_group_name_H-M   'P 1'
#
loop_
_entity.id
_entity.type
_entity.pdbx_description
1 polymer ?
#
loop_
_entity_poly.entity_id
_entity_poly.type
_entity_poly.pdbx_seq_one_letter_code
_entity_poly.pdbx_strand_id
1 'polypeptide(L)'
;MSPPQTREDPMRRIYHTMHFDVHDEKALHEFVRKHADPEEFSTMEKNDASEAEAGEPVVHIYSDVEWIVENGHAYDAEGIEHTGGETGEIDEDDDTE
;
A
#
# COMPACT_ATOMS: atom_id res chain seq x y z
N MET A 1 -23.31 25.91 -25.14
CA MET A 1 -22.88 25.86 -24.71
C MET A 1 -22.63 25.32 -23.91
N SER A 2 -22.22 24.89 -23.58
CA SER A 2 -21.89 24.44 -22.77
C SER A 2 -21.20 24.42 -22.14
N PRO A 3 -20.94 24.45 -21.55
CA PRO A 3 -20.14 24.58 -20.82
C PRO A 3 -19.50 23.87 -20.29
N PRO A 4 -19.05 23.64 -20.08
CA PRO A 4 -18.43 22.93 -19.51
C PRO A 4 -18.13 22.88 -18.36
N GLN A 5 -18.03 22.81 -18.10
CA GLN A 5 -17.67 22.73 -17.23
C GLN A 5 -17.07 22.62 -16.52
N THR A 6 -16.86 22.67 -16.24
CA THR A 6 -16.21 22.72 -15.73
C THR A 6 -15.93 22.86 -14.81
N ARG A 7 -15.52 22.87 -14.45
CA ARG A 7 -15.12 22.92 -13.62
C ARG A 7 -15.11 23.76 -12.65
N GLU A 8 -15.69 24.18 -12.30
CA GLU A 8 -15.82 24.91 -11.28
C GLU A 8 -15.74 24.16 -10.10
N ASP A 9 -16.11 22.97 -9.99
CA ASP A 9 -16.01 22.16 -8.79
C ASP A 9 -14.61 21.91 -8.45
N PRO A 10 -14.17 22.16 -7.25
CA PRO A 10 -12.82 21.86 -6.88
C PRO A 10 -12.60 20.37 -6.91
N MET A 11 -11.39 19.98 -7.18
CA MET A 11 -11.06 18.59 -7.18
C MET A 11 -11.16 18.08 -5.76
N ARG A 12 -11.78 16.93 -5.59
CA ARG A 12 -11.88 16.30 -4.30
C ARG A 12 -10.70 15.42 -4.09
N ARG A 13 -10.09 15.52 -2.93
CA ARG A 13 -9.05 14.60 -2.56
C ARG A 13 -9.55 13.70 -1.47
N ILE A 14 -9.43 12.41 -1.70
CA ILE A 14 -9.97 11.40 -0.82
C ILE A 14 -8.83 10.52 -0.36
N TYR A 15 -8.77 10.23 0.94
CA TYR A 15 -7.84 9.22 1.39
C TYR A 15 -8.60 7.94 1.71
N HIS A 16 -7.92 6.85 1.58
CA HIS A 16 -8.47 5.55 1.92
C HIS A 16 -7.37 4.73 2.55
N THR A 17 -7.62 4.23 3.75
CA THR A 17 -6.65 3.40 4.44
C THR A 17 -7.20 1.99 4.57
N MET A 18 -6.32 1.03 4.69
CA MET A 18 -6.71 -0.36 4.86
C MET A 18 -5.91 -0.91 6.03
N HIS A 19 -6.59 -1.65 6.87
CA HIS A 19 -5.96 -2.24 8.06
C HIS A 19 -5.94 -3.74 7.89
N PHE A 20 -4.81 -4.34 8.22
CA PHE A 20 -4.65 -5.78 8.07
C PHE A 20 -4.08 -6.35 9.34
N ASP A 21 -4.50 -7.55 9.67
CA ASP A 21 -3.81 -8.35 10.68
C ASP A 21 -2.91 -9.31 9.95
N VAL A 22 -1.64 -9.29 10.26
CA VAL A 22 -0.70 -10.20 9.64
C VAL A 22 -0.43 -11.33 10.63
N HIS A 23 -0.91 -12.51 10.29
CA HIS A 23 -0.77 -13.63 11.21
C HIS A 23 0.28 -14.64 10.73
N ASP A 24 0.79 -14.49 9.53
CA ASP A 24 1.84 -15.37 9.03
C ASP A 24 2.68 -14.61 8.02
N GLU A 25 3.72 -13.94 8.51
CA GLU A 25 4.54 -13.10 7.65
C GLU A 25 5.24 -13.92 6.58
N LYS A 26 5.59 -15.16 6.91
CA LYS A 26 6.27 -16.00 5.96
C LYS A 26 5.37 -16.36 4.79
N ALA A 27 4.11 -16.69 5.08
CA ALA A 27 3.16 -17.00 4.03
C ALA A 27 2.91 -15.79 3.15
N LEU A 28 2.85 -14.61 3.75
CA LEU A 28 2.65 -13.38 2.98
C LEU A 28 3.84 -13.14 2.05
N HIS A 29 5.04 -13.28 2.56
CA HIS A 29 6.23 -13.04 1.76
C HIS A 29 6.30 -14.04 0.60
N GLU A 30 5.94 -15.30 0.85
CA GLU A 30 5.90 -16.30 -0.21
C GLU A 30 4.84 -15.99 -1.25
N PHE A 31 3.70 -15.46 -0.82
CA PHE A 31 2.65 -15.08 -1.75
C PHE A 31 3.17 -14.00 -2.69
N VAL A 32 3.84 -13.00 -2.14
CA VAL A 32 4.39 -11.93 -2.96
C VAL A 32 5.45 -12.49 -3.91
N ARG A 33 6.28 -13.39 -3.42
CA ARG A 33 7.33 -13.97 -4.24
C ARG A 33 6.75 -14.74 -5.43
N LYS A 34 5.62 -15.41 -5.21
CA LYS A 34 5.02 -16.17 -6.29
C LYS A 34 4.36 -15.31 -7.33
N HIS A 35 3.83 -14.16 -6.93
CA HIS A 35 3.03 -13.36 -7.84
C HIS A 35 3.77 -12.17 -8.42
N ALA A 36 4.81 -11.70 -7.78
CA ALA A 36 5.55 -10.56 -8.27
C ALA A 36 6.55 -11.00 -9.34
N ASP A 37 6.90 -10.06 -10.19
CA ASP A 37 7.96 -10.29 -11.15
C ASP A 37 9.24 -10.58 -10.37
N PRO A 38 10.03 -11.57 -10.78
CA PRO A 38 11.27 -11.88 -10.07
C PRO A 38 12.20 -10.70 -9.90
N GLU A 39 12.29 -9.83 -10.89
CA GLU A 39 13.13 -8.66 -10.75
C GLU A 39 12.57 -7.69 -9.76
N GLU A 40 11.28 -7.50 -9.78
CA GLU A 40 10.61 -6.61 -8.84
C GLU A 40 10.79 -7.13 -7.41
N PHE A 41 10.59 -8.42 -7.22
CA PHE A 41 10.71 -9.02 -5.91
C PHE A 41 12.15 -8.89 -5.39
N SER A 42 13.11 -9.12 -6.25
CA SER A 42 14.51 -8.98 -5.88
C SER A 42 14.84 -7.56 -5.45
N THR A 43 14.29 -6.58 -6.16
CA THR A 43 14.48 -5.19 -5.81
C THR A 43 13.87 -4.86 -4.45
N MET A 44 12.68 -5.40 -4.20
CA MET A 44 12.03 -5.18 -2.91
C MET A 44 12.88 -5.75 -1.79
N GLU A 45 13.41 -6.94 -1.97
CA GLU A 45 14.24 -7.55 -0.94
C GLU A 45 15.51 -6.74 -0.70
N LYS A 46 16.11 -6.22 -1.74
CA LYS A 46 17.30 -5.41 -1.59
C LYS A 46 17.01 -4.12 -0.87
N ASN A 47 15.87 -3.50 -1.16
CA ASN A 47 15.50 -2.27 -0.49
C ASN A 47 15.25 -2.51 0.99
N ASP A 48 14.57 -3.61 1.30
CA ASP A 48 14.32 -3.94 2.71
C ASP A 48 15.62 -4.17 3.45
N ALA A 49 16.56 -4.86 2.82
CA ALA A 49 17.83 -5.11 3.45
C ALA A 49 18.62 -3.82 3.66
N SER A 50 18.49 -2.91 2.72
CA SER A 50 19.20 -1.65 2.80
C SER A 50 18.64 -0.75 3.92
N GLU A 51 17.36 -0.90 4.24
CA GLU A 51 16.75 -0.12 5.30
C GLU A 51 16.97 -0.71 6.67
N ALA A 52 17.37 -1.95 6.76
CA ALA A 52 17.59 -2.57 8.06
C ALA A 52 18.87 -2.03 8.67
N GLU A 53 18.83 -1.79 9.95
CA GLU A 53 20.01 -1.31 10.63
C GLU A 53 20.96 -2.46 10.92
N ALA A 54 22.21 -2.15 11.10
CA ALA A 54 23.21 -3.17 11.34
C ALA A 54 22.84 -3.98 12.59
N GLY A 55 22.82 -5.27 12.42
CA GLY A 55 22.50 -6.16 13.53
C GLY A 55 21.03 -6.43 13.73
N GLU A 56 20.18 -5.81 12.92
CA GLU A 56 18.75 -6.02 13.05
C GLU A 56 18.25 -6.90 11.94
N PRO A 57 17.20 -7.67 12.17
CA PRO A 57 16.67 -8.51 11.11
C PRO A 57 16.04 -7.67 10.02
N VAL A 58 16.08 -8.17 8.81
CA VAL A 58 15.44 -7.53 7.70
C VAL A 58 13.94 -7.79 7.80
N VAL A 59 13.15 -6.74 7.65
CA VAL A 59 11.70 -6.82 7.77
C VAL A 59 11.11 -6.61 6.39
N HIS A 60 10.33 -7.57 5.92
CA HIS A 60 9.73 -7.48 4.59
C HIS A 60 8.25 -7.18 4.63
N ILE A 61 7.64 -7.18 5.80
CA ILE A 61 6.19 -7.10 5.91
C ILE A 61 5.64 -5.80 5.34
N TYR A 62 6.37 -4.70 5.52
CA TYR A 62 5.85 -3.41 5.02
C TYR A 62 5.84 -3.37 3.49
N SER A 63 6.89 -3.86 2.87
CA SER A 63 6.96 -3.93 1.41
C SER A 63 5.93 -4.90 0.88
N ASP A 64 5.76 -6.02 1.56
CA ASP A 64 4.80 -7.03 1.11
C ASP A 64 3.38 -6.48 1.13
N VAL A 65 3.01 -5.81 2.22
CA VAL A 65 1.67 -5.24 2.32
C VAL A 65 1.48 -4.16 1.25
N GLU A 66 2.48 -3.33 1.05
CA GLU A 66 2.38 -2.30 0.04
C GLU A 66 2.19 -2.92 -1.34
N TRP A 67 2.92 -3.97 -1.64
CA TRP A 67 2.82 -4.64 -2.92
C TRP A 67 1.43 -5.22 -3.16
N ILE A 68 0.86 -5.90 -2.15
CA ILE A 68 -0.43 -6.53 -2.35
C ILE A 68 -1.53 -5.50 -2.53
N VAL A 69 -1.42 -4.36 -1.86
CA VAL A 69 -2.41 -3.32 -2.02
C VAL A 69 -2.31 -2.70 -3.40
N GLU A 70 -1.09 -2.44 -3.84
CA GLU A 70 -0.90 -1.79 -5.14
C GLU A 70 -1.26 -2.70 -6.30
N ASN A 71 -1.16 -3.99 -6.11
CA ASN A 71 -1.40 -4.93 -7.18
C ASN A 71 -2.74 -5.67 -7.08
N GLY A 72 -3.61 -5.20 -6.19
CA GLY A 72 -4.97 -5.70 -6.15
C GLY A 72 -5.16 -7.01 -5.42
N HIS A 73 -4.22 -7.37 -4.56
CA HIS A 73 -4.30 -8.62 -3.82
C HIS A 73 -4.63 -8.42 -2.34
N ALA A 74 -5.19 -7.27 -1.99
CA ALA A 74 -5.42 -6.94 -0.58
C ALA A 74 -6.36 -7.92 0.11
N TYR A 75 -7.23 -8.57 -0.65
CA TYR A 75 -8.22 -9.46 -0.04
C TYR A 75 -7.91 -10.94 -0.25
N ASP A 76 -6.95 -11.28 -1.09
CA ASP A 76 -6.68 -12.70 -1.36
C ASP A 76 -5.26 -13.12 -1.02
N ALA A 77 -4.46 -12.24 -0.46
CA ALA A 77 -3.09 -12.61 -0.10
C ALA A 77 -3.09 -13.53 1.10
N GLU A 78 -2.13 -14.45 1.11
CA GLU A 78 -2.00 -15.39 2.20
C GLU A 78 -1.29 -14.75 3.37
N GLY A 79 -1.61 -15.18 4.57
CA GLY A 79 -0.92 -14.73 5.76
C GLY A 79 -1.46 -13.47 6.37
N ILE A 80 -2.46 -12.85 5.75
CA ILE A 80 -3.05 -11.64 6.30
C ILE A 80 -4.56 -11.71 6.21
N GLU A 81 -5.19 -10.82 6.95
CA GLU A 81 -6.62 -10.68 6.92
C GLU A 81 -6.94 -9.21 6.92
N HIS A 82 -7.80 -8.77 6.02
CA HIS A 82 -8.23 -7.38 5.98
C HIS A 82 -9.24 -7.17 7.09
N THR A 83 -8.94 -6.26 7.99
CA THR A 83 -9.78 -6.09 9.17
C THR A 83 -10.57 -4.80 9.16
N GLY A 84 -10.28 -3.89 8.25
CA GLY A 84 -11.05 -2.66 8.21
C GLY A 84 -10.27 -1.57 7.54
N GLY A 85 -10.77 -0.37 7.69
CA GLY A 85 -10.11 0.79 7.12
C GLY A 85 -11.03 1.98 7.24
N GLU A 86 -10.60 3.07 6.66
CA GLU A 86 -11.46 4.24 6.69
C GLU A 86 -11.23 5.08 5.46
N THR A 87 -12.24 5.82 5.10
CA THR A 87 -12.22 6.71 3.96
C THR A 87 -12.64 8.09 4.42
N GLY A 88 -11.98 9.08 3.94
CA GLY A 88 -12.33 10.45 4.29
C GLY A 88 -11.80 11.42 3.27
N GLU A 89 -12.07 12.68 3.50
CA GLU A 89 -11.62 13.72 2.60
C GLU A 89 -10.38 14.38 3.16
N ILE A 90 -9.45 14.69 2.29
CA ILE A 90 -8.28 15.44 2.66
C ILE A 90 -8.61 16.91 2.49
N ASP A 91 -8.56 17.64 3.60
CA ASP A 91 -8.89 19.02 3.56
C ASP A 91 -7.62 19.78 3.40
N GLU A 92 -7.35 20.35 2.23
CA GLU A 92 -6.16 20.99 2.06
C GLU A 92 -6.27 22.39 1.77
N ASP A 93 -7.37 22.86 1.70
CA ASP A 93 -7.39 24.17 1.26
C ASP A 93 -7.23 25.07 2.35
N ASP A 94 -7.52 24.64 3.36
CA ASP A 94 -7.51 25.48 4.30
C ASP A 94 -6.45 26.30 4.45
N ASP A 95 -5.60 25.97 4.23
CA ASP A 95 -4.57 26.67 4.47
C ASP A 95 -4.53 27.86 3.87
N THR A 96 -5.00 27.98 3.29
CA THR A 96 -4.89 29.09 2.71
C THR A 96 -5.13 30.14 3.34
N GLU A 97 -5.12 30.23 3.63
CA GLU A 97 -5.28 31.13 4.01
C GLU A 97 -4.99 31.60 4.23
#